data_792906160fe767c4aff3d8333f59730b
#
_entry.id   792906160fe767c4aff3d8333f59730b
#
_cell.length_a   1.000
_cell.length_b   1.000
_cell.length_c   1.000
_cell.angle_alpha   90.00
_cell.angle_beta   90.00
_cell.angle_gamma   90.00
#
_symmetry.space_group_name_H-M   'P 1'
#
loop_
_entity.id
_entity.type
_entity.pdbx_description
1 polymer ?
#
loop_
_entity_poly.entity_id
_entity_poly.type
_entity_poly.pdbx_seq_one_letter_code
_entity_poly.pdbx_strand_id
1 'polypeptide(L)'
;MEIQSNQTTFRSYLFFWLGQLVSLLGSSIANFVIIWWITLLTESTLYLSIAFLVGLVPTVILSPFAGVLADRWSRRKLVGTVDFLQALTTVGLIFLFWLDLASIWLVLVLLGLKGVFQAFHRPTVSAITPSMVPKDKLSRMNGLNFLFTGATNLVGPVVAAFLLEFWKIDQILWIDAITFVAALVPLLLVRIPSVGNGKERSSFVEEFREGLSYIRNVRGFVPLILLSTILNFLLTPLNTLFPYFVRFDHSGGAGDLAFVLAMAQGGMLAGGLLMSVFQGFKKKMVTIIFFMYIFFFGYSLVALAPPGLFWFIGLNGLIMLFCLPVVNVLYMTIIQTIVPTDMQGRVNSVDMALSSAASPLGIILFGAIAEFTGATNLFLGCTISGMLVLALSWFFTDVRYVEKTDGASPIVGKLDIPLRHKMDRTSEN
;
A
#
# COMPACT_ATOMS: atom_id res chain seq x y z
N MET A 1 -27.83 -12.39 -15.72
CA MET A 1 -27.22 -13.72 -15.94
C MET A 1 -26.06 -13.83 -14.95
N GLU A 2 -26.27 -14.43 -13.78
CA GLU A 2 -25.21 -14.68 -12.80
C GLU A 2 -24.23 -15.69 -13.44
N ILE A 3 -23.02 -15.25 -13.73
CA ILE A 3 -21.96 -16.14 -14.14
C ILE A 3 -21.56 -16.91 -12.89
N GLN A 4 -22.11 -18.11 -12.72
CA GLN A 4 -21.63 -19.04 -11.71
C GLN A 4 -20.17 -19.34 -12.03
N SER A 5 -19.27 -18.89 -11.14
CA SER A 5 -17.85 -19.22 -11.23
C SER A 5 -17.69 -20.73 -11.05
N ASN A 6 -17.49 -21.42 -12.16
CA ASN A 6 -17.32 -22.87 -12.23
C ASN A 6 -15.92 -23.25 -11.74
N GLN A 7 -15.69 -24.48 -11.30
CA GLN A 7 -14.37 -24.96 -10.84
C GLN A 7 -13.24 -24.78 -11.90
N THR A 8 -13.59 -24.83 -13.18
CA THR A 8 -12.66 -24.54 -14.29
C THR A 8 -12.22 -23.09 -14.31
N THR A 9 -13.09 -22.14 -14.03
CA THR A 9 -12.78 -20.71 -13.96
C THR A 9 -11.84 -20.40 -12.79
N PHE A 10 -12.05 -21.07 -11.64
CA PHE A 10 -11.19 -20.92 -10.48
C PHE A 10 -9.77 -21.47 -10.70
N ARG A 11 -9.62 -22.64 -11.37
CA ARG A 11 -8.30 -23.17 -11.75
C ARG A 11 -7.57 -22.23 -12.72
N SER A 12 -8.27 -21.68 -13.70
CA SER A 12 -7.73 -20.68 -14.61
C SER A 12 -7.30 -19.41 -13.88
N TYR A 13 -8.08 -18.96 -12.87
CA TYR A 13 -7.68 -17.86 -12.01
C TYR A 13 -6.39 -18.14 -11.22
N LEU A 14 -6.26 -19.34 -10.64
CA LEU A 14 -5.03 -19.71 -9.91
C LEU A 14 -3.80 -19.70 -10.83
N PHE A 15 -3.92 -20.15 -12.06
CA PHE A 15 -2.84 -20.09 -13.03
C PHE A 15 -2.45 -18.65 -13.39
N PHE A 16 -3.43 -17.78 -13.64
CA PHE A 16 -3.22 -16.36 -13.83
C PHE A 16 -2.54 -15.73 -12.62
N TRP A 17 -3.06 -16.00 -11.41
CA TRP A 17 -2.58 -15.46 -10.16
C TRP A 17 -1.12 -15.86 -9.86
N LEU A 18 -0.75 -17.12 -10.12
CA LEU A 18 0.64 -17.58 -9.98
C LEU A 18 1.58 -16.82 -10.93
N GLY A 19 1.17 -16.57 -12.17
CA GLY A 19 1.94 -15.73 -13.09
C GLY A 19 2.16 -14.31 -12.54
N GLN A 20 1.11 -13.69 -12.00
CA GLN A 20 1.22 -12.37 -11.40
C GLN A 20 2.14 -12.35 -10.15
N LEU A 21 2.16 -13.42 -9.35
CA LEU A 21 3.10 -13.52 -8.22
C LEU A 21 4.56 -13.60 -8.66
N VAL A 22 4.85 -14.38 -9.71
CA VAL A 22 6.20 -14.48 -10.27
C VAL A 22 6.65 -13.11 -10.81
N SER A 23 5.79 -12.39 -11.51
CA SER A 23 6.08 -11.03 -11.97
C SER A 23 6.30 -10.07 -10.82
N LEU A 24 5.49 -10.15 -9.76
CA LEU A 24 5.64 -9.31 -8.57
C LEU A 24 7.00 -9.53 -7.89
N LEU A 25 7.50 -10.77 -7.85
CA LEU A 25 8.82 -11.07 -7.30
C LEU A 25 9.93 -10.44 -8.15
N GLY A 26 9.87 -10.57 -9.48
CA GLY A 26 10.82 -9.91 -10.39
C GLY A 26 10.84 -8.39 -10.19
N SER A 27 9.67 -7.78 -10.13
CA SER A 27 9.53 -6.34 -9.90
C SER A 27 10.04 -5.90 -8.52
N SER A 28 9.88 -6.73 -7.47
CA SER A 28 10.43 -6.46 -6.14
C SER A 28 11.96 -6.47 -6.15
N ILE A 29 12.57 -7.44 -6.86
CA ILE A 29 14.02 -7.53 -7.07
C ILE A 29 14.52 -6.27 -7.81
N ALA A 30 13.93 -5.94 -8.95
CA ALA A 30 14.33 -4.81 -9.76
C ALA A 30 14.20 -3.48 -8.99
N ASN A 31 13.09 -3.30 -8.25
CA ASN A 31 12.88 -2.10 -7.46
C ASN A 31 13.96 -1.91 -6.37
N PHE A 32 14.32 -2.98 -5.66
CA PHE A 32 15.39 -2.92 -4.66
C PHE A 32 16.72 -2.51 -5.30
N VAL A 33 17.10 -3.11 -6.42
CA VAL A 33 18.35 -2.84 -7.12
C VAL A 33 18.42 -1.39 -7.60
N ILE A 34 17.36 -0.87 -8.20
CA ILE A 34 17.30 0.52 -8.69
C ILE A 34 17.35 1.52 -7.52
N ILE A 35 16.58 1.30 -6.45
CA ILE A 35 16.60 2.17 -5.26
C ILE A 35 17.98 2.16 -4.61
N TRP A 36 18.60 0.99 -4.49
CA TRP A 36 19.97 0.86 -3.97
C TRP A 36 20.97 1.60 -4.84
N TRP A 37 20.90 1.47 -6.16
CA TRP A 37 21.74 2.18 -7.10
C TRP A 37 21.58 3.71 -7.00
N ILE A 38 20.35 4.21 -6.92
CA ILE A 38 20.06 5.64 -6.70
C ILE A 38 20.70 6.11 -5.40
N THR A 39 20.56 5.33 -4.32
CA THR A 39 21.13 5.64 -3.01
C THR A 39 22.65 5.80 -3.10
N LEU A 40 23.35 4.86 -3.77
CA LEU A 40 24.80 4.89 -3.93
C LEU A 40 25.29 6.00 -4.87
N LEU A 41 24.54 6.26 -5.97
CA LEU A 41 24.95 7.24 -6.97
C LEU A 41 24.81 8.68 -6.47
N THR A 42 23.72 8.97 -5.77
CA THR A 42 23.36 10.36 -5.45
C THR A 42 23.80 10.79 -4.07
N GLU A 43 23.98 9.86 -3.14
CA GLU A 43 24.28 10.12 -1.72
C GLU A 43 23.34 11.17 -1.09
N SER A 44 22.13 11.31 -1.64
CA SER A 44 21.18 12.38 -1.29
C SER A 44 19.80 11.79 -0.92
N THR A 45 19.29 12.23 0.21
CA THR A 45 17.93 11.89 0.67
C THR A 45 16.86 12.51 -0.24
N LEU A 46 17.15 13.66 -0.84
CA LEU A 46 16.24 14.35 -1.75
C LEU A 46 16.04 13.57 -3.05
N TYR A 47 17.12 13.11 -3.71
CA TYR A 47 17.00 12.30 -4.93
C TYR A 47 16.32 10.96 -4.67
N LEU A 48 16.60 10.33 -3.53
CA LEU A 48 15.93 9.11 -3.13
C LEU A 48 14.42 9.35 -2.93
N SER A 49 14.06 10.45 -2.30
CA SER A 49 12.66 10.86 -2.15
C SER A 49 11.98 11.16 -3.48
N ILE A 50 12.66 11.83 -4.41
CA ILE A 50 12.14 12.06 -5.77
C ILE A 50 11.91 10.72 -6.48
N ALA A 51 12.77 9.73 -6.33
CA ALA A 51 12.60 8.41 -6.93
C ALA A 51 11.32 7.72 -6.45
N PHE A 52 11.04 7.75 -5.14
CA PHE A 52 9.78 7.23 -4.60
C PHE A 52 8.57 8.05 -5.08
N LEU A 53 8.71 9.36 -5.15
CA LEU A 53 7.65 10.28 -5.56
C LEU A 53 7.21 10.05 -7.00
N VAL A 54 8.17 9.97 -7.95
CA VAL A 54 7.85 9.78 -9.37
C VAL A 54 7.18 8.43 -9.64
N GLY A 55 7.44 7.41 -8.80
CA GLY A 55 6.71 6.15 -8.85
C GLY A 55 5.30 6.21 -8.23
N LEU A 56 5.14 6.97 -7.14
CA LEU A 56 3.91 7.03 -6.36
C LEU A 56 2.88 8.01 -6.91
N VAL A 57 3.29 9.22 -7.27
CA VAL A 57 2.37 10.30 -7.68
C VAL A 57 1.50 9.93 -8.88
N PRO A 58 2.04 9.35 -9.97
CA PRO A 58 1.20 8.89 -11.07
C PRO A 58 0.17 7.86 -10.60
N THR A 59 0.57 6.95 -9.71
CA THR A 59 -0.32 5.92 -9.17
C THR A 59 -1.48 6.55 -8.40
N VAL A 60 -1.22 7.51 -7.53
CA VAL A 60 -2.26 8.19 -6.74
C VAL A 60 -3.21 8.99 -7.63
N ILE A 61 -2.67 9.77 -8.58
CA ILE A 61 -3.48 10.64 -9.45
C ILE A 61 -4.31 9.83 -10.45
N LEU A 62 -3.73 8.79 -11.04
CA LEU A 62 -4.36 8.04 -12.13
C LEU A 62 -5.24 6.87 -11.68
N SER A 63 -5.09 6.37 -10.45
CA SER A 63 -5.88 5.23 -9.95
C SER A 63 -7.41 5.42 -10.05
N PRO A 64 -8.00 6.59 -9.78
CA PRO A 64 -9.44 6.79 -9.96
C PRO A 64 -9.88 6.63 -11.41
N PHE A 65 -9.07 7.12 -12.36
CA PHE A 65 -9.33 6.99 -13.80
C PHE A 65 -9.14 5.54 -14.28
N ALA A 66 -8.17 4.85 -13.69
CA ALA A 66 -7.89 3.44 -13.98
C ALA A 66 -9.08 2.54 -13.63
N GLY A 67 -9.78 2.81 -12.52
CA GLY A 67 -11.01 2.10 -12.16
C GLY A 67 -12.10 2.23 -13.22
N VAL A 68 -12.34 3.45 -13.71
CA VAL A 68 -13.31 3.71 -14.78
C VAL A 68 -12.92 3.02 -16.09
N LEU A 69 -11.63 3.04 -16.43
CA LEU A 69 -11.14 2.39 -17.65
C LEU A 69 -11.24 0.85 -17.55
N ALA A 70 -10.94 0.26 -16.40
CA ALA A 70 -11.07 -1.17 -16.13
C ALA A 70 -12.52 -1.68 -16.22
N ASP A 71 -13.51 -0.81 -16.01
CA ASP A 71 -14.92 -1.13 -16.16
C ASP A 71 -15.38 -1.03 -17.64
N ARG A 72 -14.75 -0.16 -18.45
CA ARG A 72 -15.15 0.06 -19.85
C ARG A 72 -14.38 -0.83 -20.84
N TRP A 73 -13.15 -1.16 -20.54
CA TRP A 73 -12.27 -1.94 -21.42
C TRP A 73 -12.25 -3.41 -21.00
N SER A 74 -11.81 -4.26 -21.91
CA SER A 74 -11.52 -5.65 -21.58
C SER A 74 -10.37 -5.72 -20.58
N ARG A 75 -10.66 -6.18 -19.35
CA ARG A 75 -9.66 -6.31 -18.27
C ARG A 75 -8.42 -7.07 -18.72
N ARG A 76 -8.61 -8.14 -19.50
CA ARG A 76 -7.52 -8.94 -20.08
C ARG A 76 -6.62 -8.10 -20.99
N LYS A 77 -7.21 -7.30 -21.90
CA LYS A 77 -6.43 -6.44 -22.79
C LYS A 77 -5.72 -5.35 -22.00
N LEU A 78 -6.39 -4.75 -21.02
CA LEU A 78 -5.82 -3.69 -20.21
C LEU A 78 -4.61 -4.19 -19.39
N VAL A 79 -4.72 -5.33 -18.67
CA VAL A 79 -3.60 -5.92 -17.94
C VAL A 79 -2.46 -6.29 -18.90
N GLY A 80 -2.76 -6.95 -20.04
CA GLY A 80 -1.73 -7.34 -20.99
C GLY A 80 -0.99 -6.16 -21.61
N THR A 81 -1.70 -5.07 -21.95
CA THR A 81 -1.04 -3.85 -22.48
C THR A 81 -0.16 -3.21 -21.42
N VAL A 82 -0.65 -3.12 -20.18
CA VAL A 82 0.08 -2.52 -19.06
C VAL A 82 1.31 -3.35 -18.71
N ASP A 83 1.19 -4.67 -18.61
CA ASP A 83 2.31 -5.58 -18.37
C ASP A 83 3.36 -5.47 -19.49
N PHE A 84 2.93 -5.43 -20.75
CA PHE A 84 3.84 -5.25 -21.87
C PHE A 84 4.60 -3.91 -21.80
N LEU A 85 3.91 -2.82 -21.48
CA LEU A 85 4.54 -1.49 -21.34
C LEU A 85 5.49 -1.44 -20.12
N GLN A 86 5.18 -2.12 -19.04
CA GLN A 86 6.08 -2.26 -17.89
C GLN A 86 7.34 -3.05 -18.27
N ALA A 87 7.18 -4.17 -19.01
CA ALA A 87 8.32 -4.92 -19.54
C ALA A 87 9.20 -4.06 -20.45
N LEU A 88 8.58 -3.27 -21.34
CA LEU A 88 9.30 -2.37 -22.25
C LEU A 88 10.10 -1.30 -21.48
N THR A 89 9.54 -0.74 -20.39
CA THR A 89 10.30 0.19 -19.54
C THR A 89 11.45 -0.48 -18.82
N THR A 90 11.27 -1.73 -18.36
CA THR A 90 12.38 -2.51 -17.76
C THR A 90 13.47 -2.81 -18.79
N VAL A 91 13.09 -3.16 -20.04
CA VAL A 91 14.06 -3.30 -21.14
C VAL A 91 14.79 -1.99 -21.42
N GLY A 92 14.10 -0.86 -21.36
CA GLY A 92 14.74 0.46 -21.46
C GLY A 92 15.77 0.67 -20.35
N LEU A 93 15.45 0.32 -19.09
CA LEU A 93 16.42 0.36 -17.99
C LEU A 93 17.62 -0.55 -18.26
N ILE A 94 17.39 -1.79 -18.70
CA ILE A 94 18.47 -2.73 -19.05
C ILE A 94 19.44 -2.10 -20.07
N PHE A 95 18.92 -1.52 -21.14
CA PHE A 95 19.77 -0.88 -22.15
C PHE A 95 20.54 0.32 -21.60
N LEU A 96 19.93 1.15 -20.74
CA LEU A 96 20.64 2.27 -20.11
C LEU A 96 21.84 1.79 -19.27
N PHE A 97 21.67 0.73 -18.48
CA PHE A 97 22.74 0.17 -17.67
C PHE A 97 23.77 -0.59 -18.51
N TRP A 98 23.33 -1.34 -19.51
CA TRP A 98 24.21 -2.12 -20.38
C TRP A 98 25.13 -1.25 -21.24
N LEU A 99 24.63 -0.07 -21.69
CA LEU A 99 25.38 0.86 -22.50
C LEU A 99 26.14 1.92 -21.67
N ASP A 100 26.14 1.81 -20.35
CA ASP A 100 26.71 2.82 -19.43
C ASP A 100 26.12 4.24 -19.62
N LEU A 101 24.89 4.34 -20.11
CA LEU A 101 24.14 5.59 -20.29
C LEU A 101 23.19 5.91 -19.12
N ALA A 102 23.24 5.13 -18.05
CA ALA A 102 22.34 5.29 -16.91
C ALA A 102 22.64 6.61 -16.17
N SER A 103 21.81 7.62 -16.41
CA SER A 103 21.80 8.85 -15.62
C SER A 103 20.59 8.86 -14.69
N ILE A 104 20.70 9.59 -13.59
CA ILE A 104 19.63 9.69 -12.59
C ILE A 104 18.31 10.15 -13.24
N TRP A 105 18.34 11.13 -14.13
CA TRP A 105 17.17 11.68 -14.79
C TRP A 105 16.46 10.68 -15.71
N LEU A 106 17.22 9.91 -16.50
CA LEU A 106 16.65 8.89 -17.38
C LEU A 106 16.02 7.75 -16.58
N VAL A 107 16.68 7.33 -15.50
CA VAL A 107 16.15 6.32 -14.60
C VAL A 107 14.86 6.81 -13.91
N LEU A 108 14.83 8.06 -13.42
CA LEU A 108 13.64 8.66 -12.82
C LEU A 108 12.47 8.75 -13.80
N VAL A 109 12.72 9.10 -15.07
CA VAL A 109 11.68 9.12 -16.11
C VAL A 109 11.09 7.72 -16.32
N LEU A 110 11.93 6.68 -16.41
CA LEU A 110 11.45 5.31 -16.58
C LEU A 110 10.72 4.79 -15.34
N LEU A 111 11.16 5.15 -14.12
CA LEU A 111 10.41 4.87 -12.89
C LEU A 111 9.06 5.56 -12.87
N GLY A 112 8.98 6.81 -13.33
CA GLY A 112 7.71 7.54 -13.48
C GLY A 112 6.76 6.86 -14.45
N LEU A 113 7.26 6.38 -15.59
CA LEU A 113 6.48 5.59 -16.55
C LEU A 113 5.98 4.28 -15.94
N LYS A 114 6.83 3.56 -15.19
CA LYS A 114 6.39 2.37 -14.42
C LYS A 114 5.27 2.73 -13.45
N GLY A 115 5.36 3.87 -12.75
CA GLY A 115 4.32 4.38 -11.86
C GLY A 115 2.99 4.66 -12.57
N VAL A 116 3.03 5.25 -13.78
CA VAL A 116 1.84 5.43 -14.63
C VAL A 116 1.19 4.09 -14.95
N PHE A 117 1.96 3.11 -15.42
CA PHE A 117 1.41 1.80 -15.76
C PHE A 117 0.89 1.05 -14.53
N GLN A 118 1.59 1.15 -13.40
CA GLN A 118 1.16 0.54 -12.14
C GLN A 118 -0.20 1.09 -11.64
N ALA A 119 -0.51 2.36 -11.94
CA ALA A 119 -1.81 2.96 -11.62
C ALA A 119 -2.99 2.21 -12.26
N PHE A 120 -2.80 1.66 -13.46
CA PHE A 120 -3.82 0.89 -14.17
C PHE A 120 -3.79 -0.60 -13.82
N HIS A 121 -2.62 -1.16 -13.52
CA HIS A 121 -2.44 -2.57 -13.26
C HIS A 121 -3.20 -3.03 -12.00
N ARG A 122 -2.93 -2.40 -10.84
CA ARG A 122 -3.48 -2.81 -9.54
C ARG A 122 -5.02 -2.84 -9.51
N PRO A 123 -5.74 -1.78 -9.89
CA PRO A 123 -7.20 -1.79 -9.87
C PRO A 123 -7.79 -2.85 -10.82
N THR A 124 -7.18 -3.04 -11.98
CA THR A 124 -7.65 -4.01 -12.97
C THR A 124 -7.50 -5.44 -12.49
N VAL A 125 -6.34 -5.81 -11.93
CA VAL A 125 -6.10 -7.15 -11.36
C VAL A 125 -7.02 -7.40 -10.16
N SER A 126 -7.20 -6.41 -9.28
CA SER A 126 -8.13 -6.53 -8.14
C SER A 126 -9.57 -6.76 -8.59
N ALA A 127 -10.00 -6.17 -9.71
CA ALA A 127 -11.33 -6.37 -10.28
C ALA A 127 -11.53 -7.76 -10.94
N ILE A 128 -10.44 -8.45 -11.31
CA ILE A 128 -10.52 -9.82 -11.86
C ILE A 128 -10.85 -10.84 -10.78
N THR A 129 -10.30 -10.69 -9.58
CA THR A 129 -10.46 -11.64 -8.47
C THR A 129 -11.93 -12.01 -8.20
N PRO A 130 -12.86 -11.07 -7.94
CA PRO A 130 -14.26 -11.42 -7.64
C PRO A 130 -15.03 -11.94 -8.85
N SER A 131 -14.52 -11.74 -10.06
CA SER A 131 -15.17 -12.23 -11.29
C SER A 131 -14.86 -13.70 -11.60
N MET A 132 -13.77 -14.24 -11.03
CA MET A 132 -13.29 -15.58 -11.33
C MET A 132 -13.23 -16.52 -10.11
N VAL A 133 -13.23 -15.96 -8.90
CA VAL A 133 -13.15 -16.72 -7.65
C VAL A 133 -14.56 -16.92 -7.08
N PRO A 134 -14.96 -18.16 -6.70
CA PRO A 134 -16.21 -18.43 -6.01
C PRO A 134 -16.34 -17.63 -4.72
N LYS A 135 -17.55 -17.17 -4.38
CA LYS A 135 -17.81 -16.30 -3.21
C LYS A 135 -17.33 -16.93 -1.88
N ASP A 136 -17.50 -18.24 -1.73
CA ASP A 136 -17.03 -19.02 -0.57
C ASP A 136 -15.51 -19.06 -0.42
N LYS A 137 -14.75 -18.84 -1.51
CA LYS A 137 -13.27 -18.87 -1.53
C LYS A 137 -12.62 -17.49 -1.58
N LEU A 138 -13.39 -16.41 -1.75
CA LEU A 138 -12.84 -15.06 -1.86
C LEU A 138 -12.03 -14.64 -0.64
N SER A 139 -12.53 -14.88 0.57
CA SER A 139 -11.82 -14.56 1.81
C SER A 139 -10.46 -15.28 1.88
N ARG A 140 -10.44 -16.58 1.55
CA ARG A 140 -9.20 -17.36 1.50
C ARG A 140 -8.23 -16.83 0.45
N MET A 141 -8.70 -16.47 -0.74
CA MET A 141 -7.85 -15.92 -1.80
C MET A 141 -7.27 -14.55 -1.43
N ASN A 142 -8.05 -13.70 -0.78
CA ASN A 142 -7.54 -12.41 -0.28
C ASN A 142 -6.46 -12.62 0.80
N GLY A 143 -6.65 -13.59 1.70
CA GLY A 143 -5.63 -13.98 2.66
C GLY A 143 -4.35 -14.50 2.01
N LEU A 144 -4.47 -15.35 0.98
CA LEU A 144 -3.32 -15.83 0.20
C LEU A 144 -2.62 -14.68 -0.54
N ASN A 145 -3.37 -13.76 -1.15
CA ASN A 145 -2.80 -12.56 -1.79
C ASN A 145 -1.96 -11.73 -0.79
N PHE A 146 -2.49 -11.50 0.41
CA PHE A 146 -1.76 -10.76 1.44
C PHE A 146 -0.48 -11.50 1.86
N LEU A 147 -0.57 -12.80 2.12
CA LEU A 147 0.56 -13.64 2.52
C LEU A 147 1.68 -13.66 1.45
N PHE A 148 1.31 -13.92 0.18
CA PHE A 148 2.29 -14.03 -0.90
C PHE A 148 2.88 -12.67 -1.29
N THR A 149 2.10 -11.58 -1.23
CA THR A 149 2.63 -10.22 -1.40
C THR A 149 3.64 -9.89 -0.30
N GLY A 150 3.33 -10.21 0.95
CA GLY A 150 4.26 -10.05 2.07
C GLY A 150 5.52 -10.90 1.89
N ALA A 151 5.38 -12.17 1.49
CA ALA A 151 6.51 -13.05 1.20
C ALA A 151 7.38 -12.51 0.05
N THR A 152 6.78 -11.96 -1.00
CA THR A 152 7.50 -11.35 -2.13
C THR A 152 8.29 -10.11 -1.67
N ASN A 153 7.69 -9.26 -0.85
CA ASN A 153 8.36 -8.08 -0.29
C ASN A 153 9.50 -8.44 0.68
N LEU A 154 9.45 -9.63 1.27
CA LEU A 154 10.54 -10.16 2.09
C LEU A 154 11.66 -10.79 1.23
N VAL A 155 11.27 -11.67 0.31
CA VAL A 155 12.22 -12.47 -0.49
C VAL A 155 12.90 -11.62 -1.57
N GLY A 156 12.19 -10.67 -2.19
CA GLY A 156 12.70 -9.85 -3.27
C GLY A 156 14.00 -9.11 -2.92
N PRO A 157 14.03 -8.30 -1.85
CA PRO A 157 15.25 -7.62 -1.39
C PRO A 157 16.40 -8.57 -1.06
N VAL A 158 16.11 -9.72 -0.44
CA VAL A 158 17.14 -10.72 -0.08
C VAL A 158 17.78 -11.32 -1.32
N VAL A 159 16.97 -11.72 -2.30
CA VAL A 159 17.46 -12.23 -3.58
C VAL A 159 18.21 -11.15 -4.34
N ALA A 160 17.70 -9.93 -4.37
CA ALA A 160 18.35 -8.79 -5.04
C ALA A 160 19.74 -8.49 -4.46
N ALA A 161 19.84 -8.43 -3.12
CA ALA A 161 21.11 -8.19 -2.45
C ALA A 161 22.12 -9.31 -2.71
N PHE A 162 21.68 -10.57 -2.67
CA PHE A 162 22.52 -11.72 -3.02
C PHE A 162 23.02 -11.64 -4.46
N LEU A 163 22.16 -11.29 -5.41
CA LEU A 163 22.54 -11.19 -6.82
C LEU A 163 23.51 -10.03 -7.07
N LEU A 164 23.41 -8.91 -6.34
CA LEU A 164 24.33 -7.78 -6.46
C LEU A 164 25.79 -8.11 -6.12
N GLU A 165 26.06 -9.22 -5.40
CA GLU A 165 27.40 -9.70 -5.14
C GLU A 165 28.07 -10.32 -6.39
N PHE A 166 27.27 -10.85 -7.33
CA PHE A 166 27.78 -11.63 -8.46
C PHE A 166 27.41 -11.05 -9.83
N TRP A 167 26.34 -10.27 -9.91
CA TRP A 167 25.76 -9.80 -11.16
C TRP A 167 25.71 -8.28 -11.22
N LYS A 168 25.85 -7.76 -12.45
CA LYS A 168 25.61 -6.34 -12.73
C LYS A 168 24.11 -6.01 -12.71
N ILE A 169 23.80 -4.74 -12.57
CA ILE A 169 22.41 -4.25 -12.49
C ILE A 169 21.60 -4.63 -13.74
N ASP A 170 22.16 -4.44 -14.92
CA ASP A 170 21.53 -4.83 -16.19
C ASP A 170 21.16 -6.31 -16.22
N GLN A 171 22.04 -7.19 -15.73
CA GLN A 171 21.80 -8.63 -15.66
C GLN A 171 20.66 -8.98 -14.69
N ILE A 172 20.62 -8.31 -13.53
CA ILE A 172 19.55 -8.53 -12.54
C ILE A 172 18.19 -8.06 -13.06
N LEU A 173 18.17 -6.94 -13.78
CA LEU A 173 16.93 -6.39 -14.37
C LEU A 173 16.29 -7.33 -15.41
N TRP A 174 17.06 -8.23 -16.05
CA TRP A 174 16.50 -9.28 -16.91
C TRP A 174 15.53 -10.21 -16.18
N ILE A 175 15.69 -10.41 -14.87
CA ILE A 175 14.75 -11.19 -14.07
C ILE A 175 13.36 -10.58 -14.13
N ASP A 176 13.24 -9.25 -13.96
CA ASP A 176 11.95 -8.55 -14.03
C ASP A 176 11.34 -8.68 -15.44
N ALA A 177 12.13 -8.44 -16.50
CA ALA A 177 11.66 -8.59 -17.87
C ALA A 177 11.18 -10.00 -18.20
N ILE A 178 11.94 -11.04 -17.78
CA ILE A 178 11.58 -12.45 -18.01
C ILE A 178 10.32 -12.83 -17.21
N THR A 179 10.19 -12.38 -15.96
CA THR A 179 9.02 -12.69 -15.14
C THR A 179 7.76 -11.99 -15.67
N PHE A 180 7.86 -10.79 -16.25
CA PHE A 180 6.75 -10.17 -16.97
C PHE A 180 6.31 -11.01 -18.17
N VAL A 181 7.25 -11.46 -19.01
CA VAL A 181 6.93 -12.33 -20.15
C VAL A 181 6.29 -13.63 -19.66
N ALA A 182 6.81 -14.24 -18.58
CA ALA A 182 6.23 -15.42 -17.97
C ALA A 182 4.79 -15.19 -17.48
N ALA A 183 4.47 -14.01 -16.93
CA ALA A 183 3.12 -13.66 -16.49
C ALA A 183 2.14 -13.41 -17.66
N LEU A 184 2.64 -13.01 -18.83
CA LEU A 184 1.80 -12.87 -20.03
C LEU A 184 1.25 -14.21 -20.53
N VAL A 185 1.98 -15.32 -20.34
CA VAL A 185 1.53 -16.65 -20.79
C VAL A 185 0.19 -17.04 -20.14
N PRO A 186 0.04 -17.05 -18.80
CA PRO A 186 -1.26 -17.29 -18.18
C PRO A 186 -2.34 -16.31 -18.62
N LEU A 187 -1.99 -15.03 -18.73
CA LEU A 187 -2.94 -14.00 -19.13
C LEU A 187 -3.48 -14.23 -20.55
N LEU A 188 -2.63 -14.70 -21.48
CA LEU A 188 -3.02 -15.00 -22.87
C LEU A 188 -3.83 -16.29 -22.98
N LEU A 189 -3.65 -17.25 -22.09
CA LEU A 189 -4.35 -18.54 -22.12
C LEU A 189 -5.69 -18.48 -21.35
N VAL A 190 -5.79 -17.65 -20.32
CA VAL A 190 -6.98 -17.57 -19.46
C VAL A 190 -8.03 -16.66 -20.10
N ARG A 191 -9.29 -17.13 -20.13
CA ARG A 191 -10.44 -16.31 -20.52
C ARG A 191 -10.96 -15.56 -19.28
N ILE A 192 -10.76 -14.25 -19.23
CA ILE A 192 -11.25 -13.39 -18.16
C ILE A 192 -12.66 -12.91 -18.57
N PRO A 193 -13.69 -13.16 -17.73
CA PRO A 193 -15.05 -12.71 -18.04
C PRO A 193 -15.13 -11.18 -18.12
N SER A 194 -15.80 -10.67 -19.16
CA SER A 194 -16.18 -9.26 -19.23
C SER A 194 -17.39 -9.04 -18.35
N VAL A 195 -17.31 -8.19 -17.36
CA VAL A 195 -18.46 -7.77 -16.57
C VAL A 195 -19.14 -6.64 -17.33
N GLY A 196 -20.36 -6.89 -17.82
CA GLY A 196 -21.16 -5.90 -18.55
C GLY A 196 -21.49 -4.68 -17.67
N ASN A 197 -21.53 -3.53 -18.29
CA ASN A 197 -21.93 -2.25 -17.70
C ASN A 197 -23.37 -2.34 -17.16
N GLY A 198 -23.55 -2.28 -15.87
CA GLY A 198 -24.86 -2.42 -15.29
C GLY A 198 -25.15 -1.68 -14.00
N LYS A 199 -24.61 -0.47 -13.79
CA LYS A 199 -25.20 0.46 -12.80
C LYS A 199 -24.79 1.90 -13.16
N GLU A 200 -25.79 2.78 -13.23
CA GLU A 200 -25.57 4.23 -13.11
C GLU A 200 -24.84 4.48 -11.80
N ARG A 201 -23.60 4.94 -11.88
CA ARG A 201 -22.82 5.33 -10.68
C ARG A 201 -23.19 6.77 -10.35
N SER A 202 -23.50 7.01 -9.09
CA SER A 202 -23.50 8.33 -8.49
C SER A 202 -22.15 9.04 -8.77
N SER A 203 -22.18 10.36 -8.81
CA SER A 203 -20.96 11.14 -9.01
C SER A 203 -19.96 10.85 -7.88
N PHE A 204 -18.70 10.56 -8.20
CA PHE A 204 -17.62 10.39 -7.21
C PHE A 204 -17.59 11.54 -6.20
N VAL A 205 -17.83 12.78 -6.65
CA VAL A 205 -17.85 13.97 -5.81
C VAL A 205 -19.02 13.93 -4.81
N GLU A 206 -20.18 13.43 -5.21
CA GLU A 206 -21.34 13.27 -4.32
C GLU A 206 -21.07 12.20 -3.26
N GLU A 207 -20.57 11.03 -3.67
CA GLU A 207 -20.20 9.96 -2.73
C GLU A 207 -19.12 10.40 -1.74
N PHE A 208 -18.12 11.13 -2.19
CA PHE A 208 -17.07 11.70 -1.34
C PHE A 208 -17.63 12.71 -0.36
N ARG A 209 -18.52 13.61 -0.81
CA ARG A 209 -19.18 14.62 0.04
C ARG A 209 -20.06 13.98 1.11
N GLU A 210 -20.79 12.94 0.75
CA GLU A 210 -21.62 12.19 1.70
C GLU A 210 -20.79 11.46 2.74
N GLY A 211 -19.68 10.79 2.32
CA GLY A 211 -18.73 10.18 3.23
C GLY A 211 -18.12 11.19 4.20
N LEU A 212 -17.70 12.36 3.70
CA LEU A 212 -17.14 13.43 4.52
C LEU A 212 -18.18 14.01 5.50
N SER A 213 -19.45 14.16 5.04
CA SER A 213 -20.54 14.60 5.89
C SER A 213 -20.80 13.60 7.02
N TYR A 214 -20.80 12.30 6.71
CA TYR A 214 -20.95 11.24 7.72
C TYR A 214 -19.85 11.30 8.77
N ILE A 215 -18.58 11.38 8.34
CA ILE A 215 -17.41 11.47 9.21
C ILE A 215 -17.51 12.66 10.18
N ARG A 216 -17.97 13.82 9.69
CA ARG A 216 -18.11 15.03 10.50
C ARG A 216 -19.20 14.93 11.58
N ASN A 217 -20.23 14.14 11.33
CA ASN A 217 -21.38 14.01 12.23
C ASN A 217 -21.23 12.92 13.30
N VAL A 218 -20.22 12.03 13.18
CA VAL A 218 -19.96 10.97 14.16
C VAL A 218 -18.89 11.42 15.15
N ARG A 219 -19.22 11.37 16.43
CA ARG A 219 -18.32 11.82 17.51
C ARG A 219 -17.04 10.98 17.55
N GLY A 220 -15.88 11.64 17.57
CA GLY A 220 -14.58 10.99 17.61
C GLY A 220 -14.08 10.45 16.27
N PHE A 221 -14.87 10.51 15.19
CA PHE A 221 -14.49 9.93 13.91
C PHE A 221 -13.52 10.85 13.13
N VAL A 222 -13.74 12.16 13.13
CA VAL A 222 -12.79 13.14 12.57
C VAL A 222 -11.42 13.00 13.23
N PRO A 223 -11.29 13.04 14.58
CA PRO A 223 -10.00 12.81 15.24
C PRO A 223 -9.37 11.45 14.89
N LEU A 224 -10.14 10.39 14.72
CA LEU A 224 -9.64 9.07 14.35
C LEU A 224 -8.97 9.09 12.97
N ILE A 225 -9.64 9.65 11.96
CA ILE A 225 -9.10 9.76 10.60
C ILE A 225 -7.90 10.69 10.54
N LEU A 226 -7.96 11.85 11.22
CA LEU A 226 -6.82 12.76 11.29
C LEU A 226 -5.62 12.11 11.98
N LEU A 227 -5.83 11.38 13.06
CA LEU A 227 -4.78 10.62 13.73
C LEU A 227 -4.14 9.62 12.77
N SER A 228 -4.93 8.80 12.08
CA SER A 228 -4.44 7.85 11.08
C SER A 228 -3.63 8.55 9.98
N THR A 229 -4.13 9.66 9.44
CA THR A 229 -3.46 10.44 8.38
C THR A 229 -2.13 11.01 8.85
N ILE A 230 -2.07 11.62 10.05
CA ILE A 230 -0.84 12.18 10.61
C ILE A 230 0.18 11.09 10.92
N LEU A 231 -0.26 9.96 11.47
CA LEU A 231 0.65 8.84 11.74
C LEU A 231 1.23 8.27 10.45
N ASN A 232 0.41 8.06 9.40
CA ASN A 232 0.90 7.64 8.09
C ASN A 232 1.91 8.65 7.49
N PHE A 233 1.66 9.95 7.65
CA PHE A 233 2.60 10.99 7.23
C PHE A 233 3.95 10.85 7.95
N LEU A 234 3.96 10.68 9.28
CA LEU A 234 5.18 10.54 10.08
C LEU A 234 5.93 9.22 9.83
N LEU A 235 5.27 8.21 9.29
CA LEU A 235 5.87 6.93 8.87
C LEU A 235 6.56 7.02 7.50
N THR A 236 6.28 8.04 6.70
CA THR A 236 6.81 8.18 5.34
C THR A 236 8.34 8.14 5.27
N PRO A 237 9.11 8.84 6.15
CA PRO A 237 10.57 8.81 6.10
C PRO A 237 11.15 7.42 6.31
N LEU A 238 10.56 6.63 7.19
CA LEU A 238 11.00 5.26 7.42
C LEU A 238 10.92 4.41 6.14
N ASN A 239 9.87 4.58 5.36
CA ASN A 239 9.68 3.84 4.12
C ASN A 239 10.59 4.32 2.99
N THR A 240 10.91 5.62 2.93
CA THR A 240 11.62 6.23 1.80
C THR A 240 13.12 6.38 2.04
N LEU A 241 13.53 6.74 3.25
CA LEU A 241 14.92 7.08 3.56
C LEU A 241 15.69 5.93 4.22
N PHE A 242 15.06 4.80 4.43
CA PHE A 242 15.68 3.65 5.09
C PHE A 242 16.93 3.12 4.36
N PRO A 243 16.98 3.04 3.00
CA PRO A 243 18.19 2.68 2.28
C PRO A 243 19.37 3.66 2.54
N TYR A 244 19.07 4.96 2.59
CA TYR A 244 20.05 5.99 2.91
C TYR A 244 20.58 5.83 4.34
N PHE A 245 19.67 5.67 5.32
CA PHE A 245 20.00 5.45 6.73
C PHE A 245 20.93 4.26 6.94
N VAL A 246 20.61 3.10 6.33
CA VAL A 246 21.46 1.90 6.42
C VAL A 246 22.83 2.14 5.78
N ARG A 247 22.88 2.80 4.62
CA ARG A 247 24.09 3.01 3.88
C ARG A 247 25.01 4.04 4.51
N PHE A 248 24.51 5.23 4.82
CA PHE A 248 25.34 6.38 5.20
C PHE A 248 25.44 6.58 6.71
N ASP A 249 24.34 6.41 7.46
CA ASP A 249 24.38 6.57 8.91
C ASP A 249 24.97 5.34 9.61
N HIS A 250 24.86 4.14 8.98
CA HIS A 250 25.34 2.88 9.56
C HIS A 250 26.45 2.17 8.75
N SER A 251 26.89 2.71 7.62
CA SER A 251 27.92 2.15 6.73
C SER A 251 27.60 0.72 6.24
N GLY A 252 26.29 0.42 6.06
CA GLY A 252 25.81 -0.89 5.64
C GLY A 252 25.89 -1.11 4.14
N GLY A 253 25.90 -2.40 3.75
CA GLY A 253 25.78 -2.85 2.37
C GLY A 253 24.35 -3.20 1.97
N ALA A 254 24.18 -3.64 0.71
CA ALA A 254 22.89 -4.12 0.21
C ALA A 254 22.37 -5.32 1.01
N GLY A 255 23.29 -6.22 1.45
CA GLY A 255 22.96 -7.37 2.30
C GLY A 255 22.39 -6.97 3.65
N ASP A 256 22.99 -5.94 4.30
CA ASP A 256 22.52 -5.43 5.59
C ASP A 256 21.12 -4.80 5.45
N LEU A 257 20.90 -4.01 4.39
CA LEU A 257 19.59 -3.44 4.09
C LEU A 257 18.55 -4.55 3.87
N ALA A 258 18.88 -5.56 3.07
CA ALA A 258 17.97 -6.68 2.80
C ALA A 258 17.67 -7.48 4.07
N PHE A 259 18.67 -7.72 4.93
CA PHE A 259 18.49 -8.39 6.22
C PHE A 259 17.51 -7.62 7.12
N VAL A 260 17.71 -6.32 7.27
CA VAL A 260 16.82 -5.50 8.13
C VAL A 260 15.40 -5.43 7.56
N LEU A 261 15.25 -5.25 6.24
CA LEU A 261 13.95 -5.27 5.58
C LEU A 261 13.26 -6.62 5.72
N ALA A 262 14.00 -7.74 5.61
CA ALA A 262 13.44 -9.08 5.79
C ALA A 262 12.95 -9.29 7.23
N MET A 263 13.72 -8.87 8.24
CA MET A 263 13.29 -8.93 9.64
C MET A 263 12.02 -8.12 9.88
N ALA A 264 11.96 -6.89 9.36
CA ALA A 264 10.81 -6.01 9.47
C ALA A 264 9.55 -6.62 8.79
N GLN A 265 9.67 -7.14 7.57
CA GLN A 265 8.58 -7.82 6.87
C GLN A 265 8.15 -9.13 7.58
N GLY A 266 9.10 -9.85 8.18
CA GLY A 266 8.79 -10.99 9.05
C GLY A 266 7.88 -10.62 10.21
N GLY A 267 8.14 -9.45 10.83
CA GLY A 267 7.27 -8.88 11.87
C GLY A 267 5.85 -8.60 11.35
N MET A 268 5.74 -7.98 10.17
CA MET A 268 4.44 -7.71 9.55
C MET A 268 3.64 -9.00 9.27
N LEU A 269 4.30 -10.04 8.77
CA LEU A 269 3.66 -11.34 8.56
C LEU A 269 3.22 -11.97 9.89
N ALA A 270 4.07 -11.93 10.92
CA ALA A 270 3.75 -12.46 12.23
C ALA A 270 2.56 -11.73 12.89
N GLY A 271 2.51 -10.41 12.79
CA GLY A 271 1.39 -9.60 13.26
C GLY A 271 0.08 -9.91 12.53
N GLY A 272 0.14 -10.08 11.21
CA GLY A 272 -1.00 -10.51 10.39
C GLY A 272 -1.51 -11.90 10.78
N LEU A 273 -0.61 -12.86 11.00
CA LEU A 273 -0.95 -14.20 11.47
C LEU A 273 -1.59 -14.15 12.87
N LEU A 274 -1.04 -13.36 13.80
CA LEU A 274 -1.66 -13.17 15.11
C LEU A 274 -3.11 -12.71 14.97
N MET A 275 -3.37 -11.69 14.15
CA MET A 275 -4.71 -11.14 13.97
C MET A 275 -5.67 -12.08 13.26
N SER A 276 -5.17 -13.05 12.49
CA SER A 276 -6.01 -14.08 11.86
C SER A 276 -6.55 -15.10 12.87
N VAL A 277 -5.82 -15.33 13.97
CA VAL A 277 -6.17 -16.31 15.01
C VAL A 277 -6.83 -15.63 16.22
N PHE A 278 -6.35 -14.46 16.61
CA PHE A 278 -6.76 -13.77 17.82
C PHE A 278 -7.77 -12.65 17.53
N GLN A 279 -9.01 -12.81 18.01
CA GLN A 279 -10.12 -11.88 17.80
C GLN A 279 -10.59 -11.14 19.07
N GLY A 280 -9.85 -11.23 20.17
CA GLY A 280 -10.32 -10.95 21.53
C GLY A 280 -10.10 -9.54 22.09
N PHE A 281 -9.75 -8.52 21.29
CA PHE A 281 -9.52 -7.17 21.82
C PHE A 281 -10.84 -6.45 22.16
N LYS A 282 -11.15 -6.31 23.46
CA LYS A 282 -12.38 -5.65 23.94
C LYS A 282 -12.34 -4.13 23.83
N LYS A 283 -11.16 -3.51 23.98
CA LYS A 283 -10.95 -2.05 23.92
C LYS A 283 -10.05 -1.72 22.73
N LYS A 284 -10.62 -1.70 21.53
CA LYS A 284 -9.86 -1.59 20.27
C LYS A 284 -9.01 -0.31 20.23
N MET A 285 -9.59 0.85 20.58
CA MET A 285 -8.86 2.13 20.52
C MET A 285 -7.70 2.19 21.52
N VAL A 286 -7.87 1.68 22.74
CA VAL A 286 -6.78 1.57 23.72
C VAL A 286 -5.66 0.68 23.19
N THR A 287 -6.03 -0.43 22.57
CA THR A 287 -5.05 -1.35 21.95
C THR A 287 -4.31 -0.70 20.79
N ILE A 288 -4.99 0.04 19.92
CA ILE A 288 -4.36 0.80 18.82
C ILE A 288 -3.31 1.75 19.40
N ILE A 289 -3.68 2.58 20.37
CA ILE A 289 -2.75 3.54 21.00
C ILE A 289 -1.55 2.82 21.63
N PHE A 290 -1.77 1.72 22.35
CA PHE A 290 -0.71 0.94 22.97
C PHE A 290 0.28 0.37 21.94
N PHE A 291 -0.21 -0.27 20.88
CA PHE A 291 0.65 -0.80 19.82
C PHE A 291 1.37 0.30 19.02
N MET A 292 0.74 1.45 18.84
CA MET A 292 1.40 2.59 18.21
C MET A 292 2.51 3.20 19.09
N TYR A 293 2.36 3.20 20.42
CA TYR A 293 3.46 3.56 21.31
C TYR A 293 4.63 2.57 21.23
N ILE A 294 4.35 1.26 21.18
CA ILE A 294 5.39 0.24 20.96
C ILE A 294 6.07 0.48 19.61
N PHE A 295 5.31 0.77 18.56
CA PHE A 295 5.84 1.09 17.23
C PHE A 295 6.81 2.28 17.29
N PHE A 296 6.39 3.43 17.81
CA PHE A 296 7.23 4.62 17.88
C PHE A 296 8.41 4.45 18.85
N PHE A 297 8.26 3.68 19.91
CA PHE A 297 9.37 3.33 20.78
C PHE A 297 10.41 2.48 20.02
N GLY A 298 9.99 1.46 19.29
CA GLY A 298 10.87 0.69 18.40
C GLY A 298 11.52 1.56 17.33
N TYR A 299 10.79 2.53 16.77
CA TYR A 299 11.32 3.48 15.80
C TYR A 299 12.42 4.36 16.41
N SER A 300 12.25 4.82 17.67
CA SER A 300 13.31 5.54 18.37
C SER A 300 14.56 4.68 18.58
N LEU A 301 14.39 3.40 18.91
CA LEU A 301 15.51 2.48 19.07
C LEU A 301 16.23 2.19 17.75
N VAL A 302 15.51 2.13 16.62
CA VAL A 302 16.14 2.06 15.30
C VAL A 302 16.95 3.31 15.03
N ALA A 303 16.41 4.51 15.26
CA ALA A 303 17.12 5.76 15.04
C ALA A 303 18.36 5.95 15.94
N LEU A 304 18.31 5.42 17.16
CA LEU A 304 19.39 5.49 18.14
C LEU A 304 20.34 4.27 18.09
N ALA A 305 20.17 3.38 17.12
CA ALA A 305 20.99 2.18 17.02
C ALA A 305 22.48 2.55 16.84
N PRO A 306 23.40 1.86 17.49
CA PRO A 306 24.83 2.04 17.23
C PRO A 306 25.16 1.70 15.77
N PRO A 307 26.10 2.44 15.12
CA PRO A 307 26.52 2.15 13.75
C PRO A 307 26.95 0.69 13.55
N GLY A 308 26.49 0.06 12.47
CA GLY A 308 26.82 -1.33 12.14
C GLY A 308 26.06 -2.41 12.91
N LEU A 309 25.17 -2.06 13.86
CA LEU A 309 24.43 -3.03 14.67
C LEU A 309 23.12 -3.44 13.99
N PHE A 310 23.21 -4.03 12.79
CA PHE A 310 22.06 -4.33 11.93
C PHE A 310 21.08 -5.34 12.54
N TRP A 311 21.53 -6.29 13.36
CA TRP A 311 20.64 -7.22 14.07
C TRP A 311 19.71 -6.47 15.04
N PHE A 312 20.21 -5.42 15.70
CA PHE A 312 19.42 -4.58 16.61
C PHE A 312 18.37 -3.77 15.84
N ILE A 313 18.80 -3.16 14.70
CA ILE A 313 17.87 -2.45 13.80
C ILE A 313 16.81 -3.42 13.28
N GLY A 314 17.20 -4.60 12.83
CA GLY A 314 16.29 -5.63 12.32
C GLY A 314 15.28 -6.11 13.38
N LEU A 315 15.74 -6.38 14.61
CA LEU A 315 14.86 -6.80 15.70
C LEU A 315 13.82 -5.72 16.05
N ASN A 316 14.23 -4.47 16.16
CA ASN A 316 13.30 -3.37 16.39
C ASN A 316 12.38 -3.15 15.21
N GLY A 317 12.87 -3.27 13.96
CA GLY A 317 12.05 -3.27 12.76
C GLY A 317 10.98 -4.37 12.76
N LEU A 318 11.33 -5.58 13.21
CA LEU A 318 10.39 -6.69 13.37
C LEU A 318 9.29 -6.31 14.38
N ILE A 319 9.64 -5.79 15.56
CA ILE A 319 8.67 -5.37 16.57
C ILE A 319 7.77 -4.26 16.04
N MET A 320 8.33 -3.27 15.36
CA MET A 320 7.58 -2.17 14.77
C MET A 320 6.55 -2.67 13.76
N LEU A 321 7.00 -3.42 12.75
CA LEU A 321 6.11 -3.85 11.69
C LEU A 321 5.13 -4.95 12.14
N PHE A 322 5.42 -5.67 13.21
CA PHE A 322 4.43 -6.53 13.88
C PHE A 322 3.22 -5.73 14.40
N CYS A 323 3.42 -4.50 14.87
CA CYS A 323 2.35 -3.67 15.39
C CYS A 323 1.35 -3.21 14.32
N LEU A 324 1.83 -2.97 13.08
CA LEU A 324 0.99 -2.37 12.03
C LEU A 324 -0.24 -3.20 11.63
N PRO A 325 -0.16 -4.51 11.38
CA PRO A 325 -1.35 -5.33 11.10
C PRO A 325 -2.35 -5.32 12.25
N VAL A 326 -1.88 -5.32 13.51
CA VAL A 326 -2.76 -5.26 14.68
C VAL A 326 -3.54 -3.94 14.67
N VAL A 327 -2.85 -2.82 14.48
CA VAL A 327 -3.45 -1.49 14.41
C VAL A 327 -4.44 -1.40 13.23
N ASN A 328 -4.03 -1.82 12.02
CA ASN A 328 -4.85 -1.73 10.82
C ASN A 328 -6.14 -2.56 10.90
N VAL A 329 -6.06 -3.79 11.42
CA VAL A 329 -7.25 -4.65 11.58
C VAL A 329 -8.22 -4.05 12.60
N LEU A 330 -7.71 -3.55 13.73
CA LEU A 330 -8.55 -2.93 14.75
C LEU A 330 -9.16 -1.61 14.24
N TYR A 331 -8.40 -0.79 13.54
CA TYR A 331 -8.86 0.44 12.89
C TYR A 331 -10.00 0.17 11.91
N MET A 332 -9.81 -0.79 10.99
CA MET A 332 -10.85 -1.20 10.04
C MET A 332 -12.07 -1.80 10.75
N THR A 333 -11.88 -2.55 11.84
CA THR A 333 -12.99 -3.09 12.63
C THR A 333 -13.81 -1.97 13.29
N ILE A 334 -13.17 -0.91 13.79
CA ILE A 334 -13.87 0.26 14.34
C ILE A 334 -14.72 0.91 13.25
N ILE A 335 -14.15 1.18 12.07
CA ILE A 335 -14.87 1.76 10.94
C ILE A 335 -16.07 0.88 10.56
N GLN A 336 -15.87 -0.42 10.36
CA GLN A 336 -16.92 -1.36 9.95
C GLN A 336 -18.02 -1.53 10.99
N THR A 337 -17.73 -1.32 12.27
CA THR A 337 -18.70 -1.42 13.36
C THR A 337 -19.58 -0.16 13.45
N ILE A 338 -18.98 1.02 13.21
CA ILE A 338 -19.67 2.30 13.38
C ILE A 338 -20.41 2.71 12.11
N VAL A 339 -19.83 2.44 10.94
CA VAL A 339 -20.36 2.91 9.66
C VAL A 339 -21.37 1.90 9.11
N PRO A 340 -22.62 2.32 8.79
CA PRO A 340 -23.59 1.47 8.12
C PRO A 340 -23.05 0.93 6.79
N THR A 341 -23.50 -0.28 6.42
CA THR A 341 -22.95 -1.02 5.26
C THR A 341 -23.09 -0.27 3.94
N ASP A 342 -24.15 0.52 3.76
CA ASP A 342 -24.39 1.37 2.59
C ASP A 342 -23.49 2.59 2.49
N MET A 343 -22.90 3.04 3.63
CA MET A 343 -21.99 4.18 3.72
C MET A 343 -20.51 3.78 3.78
N GLN A 344 -20.19 2.50 4.02
CA GLN A 344 -18.79 2.05 4.20
C GLN A 344 -17.91 2.37 2.99
N GLY A 345 -18.41 2.19 1.77
CA GLY A 345 -17.65 2.53 0.56
C GLY A 345 -17.28 4.03 0.50
N ARG A 346 -18.23 4.91 0.83
CA ARG A 346 -18.05 6.37 0.81
C ARG A 346 -17.08 6.84 1.87
N VAL A 347 -17.20 6.33 3.09
CA VAL A 347 -16.29 6.64 4.21
C VAL A 347 -14.87 6.13 3.92
N ASN A 348 -14.73 4.88 3.45
CA ASN A 348 -13.43 4.33 3.07
C ASN A 348 -12.77 5.12 1.94
N SER A 349 -13.54 5.62 0.97
CA SER A 349 -12.99 6.46 -0.11
C SER A 349 -12.39 7.77 0.42
N VAL A 350 -13.05 8.40 1.42
CA VAL A 350 -12.53 9.62 2.07
C VAL A 350 -11.27 9.30 2.88
N ASP A 351 -11.27 8.23 3.67
CA ASP A 351 -10.12 7.79 4.47
C ASP A 351 -8.91 7.48 3.58
N MET A 352 -9.10 6.70 2.52
CA MET A 352 -8.04 6.40 1.55
C MET A 352 -7.51 7.64 0.84
N ALA A 353 -8.39 8.58 0.47
CA ALA A 353 -7.97 9.82 -0.19
C ALA A 353 -7.10 10.68 0.72
N LEU A 354 -7.49 10.85 1.99
CA LEU A 354 -6.72 11.62 2.97
C LEU A 354 -5.38 10.95 3.28
N SER A 355 -5.38 9.66 3.54
CA SER A 355 -4.17 8.88 3.85
C SER A 355 -3.21 8.84 2.65
N SER A 356 -3.74 8.68 1.42
CA SER A 356 -2.92 8.64 0.21
C SER A 356 -2.34 10.01 -0.17
N ALA A 357 -3.08 11.10 0.06
CA ALA A 357 -2.60 12.45 -0.22
C ALA A 357 -1.48 12.89 0.74
N ALA A 358 -1.46 12.37 1.96
CA ALA A 358 -0.42 12.68 2.94
C ALA A 358 0.95 12.12 2.55
N SER A 359 1.00 10.95 1.89
CA SER A 359 2.27 10.28 1.56
C SER A 359 3.17 11.08 0.60
N PRO A 360 2.71 11.58 -0.57
CA PRO A 360 3.55 12.39 -1.45
C PRO A 360 4.08 13.66 -0.79
N LEU A 361 3.24 14.31 0.04
CA LEU A 361 3.66 15.49 0.80
C LEU A 361 4.75 15.14 1.82
N GLY A 362 4.60 14.00 2.51
CA GLY A 362 5.60 13.51 3.45
C GLY A 362 6.92 13.17 2.74
N ILE A 363 6.89 12.51 1.58
CA ILE A 363 8.08 12.15 0.82
C ILE A 363 8.90 13.40 0.46
N ILE A 364 8.27 14.44 -0.10
CA ILE A 364 8.95 15.68 -0.49
C ILE A 364 9.50 16.40 0.75
N LEU A 365 8.64 16.63 1.73
CA LEU A 365 9.00 17.43 2.90
C LEU A 365 10.13 16.78 3.70
N PHE A 366 10.00 15.50 4.00
CA PHE A 366 10.98 14.80 4.81
C PHE A 366 12.27 14.49 4.06
N GLY A 367 12.21 14.28 2.73
CA GLY A 367 13.40 14.18 1.91
C GLY A 367 14.24 15.45 1.94
N ALA A 368 13.59 16.62 1.81
CA ALA A 368 14.25 17.91 1.91
C ALA A 368 14.78 18.19 3.33
N ILE A 369 14.00 17.88 4.39
CA ILE A 369 14.45 18.07 5.77
C ILE A 369 15.66 17.19 6.07
N ALA A 370 15.63 15.93 5.64
CA ALA A 370 16.73 14.98 5.90
C ALA A 370 18.04 15.40 5.25
N GLU A 371 18.00 16.10 4.11
CA GLU A 371 19.21 16.64 3.46
C GLU A 371 20.00 17.58 4.36
N PHE A 372 19.29 18.33 5.24
CA PHE A 372 19.93 19.27 6.17
C PHE A 372 20.15 18.67 7.56
N THR A 373 19.28 17.79 8.02
CA THR A 373 19.31 17.28 9.41
C THR A 373 19.95 15.91 9.54
N GLY A 374 20.08 15.18 8.43
CA GLY A 374 20.39 13.75 8.40
C GLY A 374 19.15 12.86 8.67
N ALA A 375 19.23 11.60 8.25
CA ALA A 375 18.11 10.67 8.38
C ALA A 375 17.84 10.29 9.85
N THR A 376 18.88 10.09 10.64
CA THR A 376 18.78 9.77 12.08
C THR A 376 18.01 10.82 12.87
N ASN A 377 18.35 12.12 12.73
CA ASN A 377 17.68 13.20 13.44
C ASN A 377 16.23 13.37 12.99
N LEU A 378 15.99 13.20 11.70
CA LEU A 378 14.63 13.20 11.16
C LEU A 378 13.78 12.06 11.75
N PHE A 379 14.32 10.85 11.82
CA PHE A 379 13.65 9.69 12.41
C PHE A 379 13.28 9.94 13.88
N LEU A 380 14.20 10.49 14.66
CA LEU A 380 13.95 10.90 16.05
C LEU A 380 12.85 11.96 16.14
N GLY A 381 12.89 12.97 15.28
CA GLY A 381 11.85 14.01 15.19
C GLY A 381 10.47 13.43 14.91
N CYS A 382 10.39 12.50 13.93
CA CYS A 382 9.13 11.81 13.61
C CYS A 382 8.63 10.95 14.78
N THR A 383 9.54 10.28 15.49
CA THR A 383 9.18 9.46 16.65
C THR A 383 8.60 10.31 17.79
N ILE A 384 9.29 11.40 18.16
CA ILE A 384 8.83 12.30 19.23
C ILE A 384 7.48 12.91 18.83
N SER A 385 7.36 13.39 17.58
CA SER A 385 6.11 13.94 17.06
C SER A 385 4.98 12.91 17.07
N GLY A 386 5.24 11.67 16.71
CA GLY A 386 4.27 10.58 16.72
C GLY A 386 3.77 10.27 18.13
N MET A 387 4.67 10.14 19.11
CA MET A 387 4.30 9.94 20.51
C MET A 387 3.49 11.11 21.07
N LEU A 388 3.86 12.34 20.73
CA LEU A 388 3.13 13.55 21.10
C LEU A 388 1.72 13.58 20.49
N VAL A 389 1.60 13.28 19.20
CA VAL A 389 0.30 13.23 18.50
C VAL A 389 -0.61 12.18 19.13
N LEU A 390 -0.08 11.01 19.48
CA LEU A 390 -0.84 9.97 20.19
C LEU A 390 -1.34 10.46 21.55
N ALA A 391 -0.47 11.11 22.34
CA ALA A 391 -0.84 11.67 23.65
C ALA A 391 -1.89 12.78 23.50
N LEU A 392 -1.65 13.75 22.61
CA LEU A 392 -2.58 14.86 22.38
C LEU A 392 -3.95 14.36 21.89
N SER A 393 -3.95 13.39 20.94
CA SER A 393 -5.19 12.79 20.45
C SER A 393 -5.97 12.10 21.57
N TRP A 394 -5.29 11.40 22.47
CA TRP A 394 -5.94 10.69 23.58
C TRP A 394 -6.53 11.64 24.63
N PHE A 395 -5.80 12.69 25.01
CA PHE A 395 -6.21 13.59 26.09
C PHE A 395 -7.12 14.73 25.63
N PHE A 396 -6.91 15.27 24.43
CA PHE A 396 -7.57 16.49 23.97
C PHE A 396 -8.63 16.29 22.88
N THR A 397 -8.84 15.02 22.44
CA THR A 397 -9.87 14.74 21.43
C THR A 397 -10.85 13.67 21.89
N ASP A 398 -11.95 13.54 21.16
CA ASP A 398 -12.98 12.53 21.41
C ASP A 398 -12.63 11.13 20.87
N VAL A 399 -11.40 10.89 20.39
CA VAL A 399 -10.99 9.63 19.78
C VAL A 399 -11.22 8.41 20.70
N ARG A 400 -11.04 8.61 22.03
CA ARG A 400 -11.26 7.56 23.05
C ARG A 400 -12.72 7.11 23.19
N TYR A 401 -13.65 7.94 22.69
CA TYR A 401 -15.09 7.64 22.77
C TYR A 401 -15.66 7.06 21.50
N VAL A 402 -14.86 6.95 20.44
CA VAL A 402 -15.30 6.47 19.13
C VAL A 402 -15.97 5.09 19.18
N GLU A 403 -15.47 4.19 20.04
CA GLU A 403 -16.05 2.84 20.22
C GLU A 403 -17.38 2.83 20.98
N LYS A 404 -17.69 3.89 21.73
CA LYS A 404 -18.92 4.01 22.53
C LYS A 404 -20.05 4.65 21.75
N THR A 405 -19.77 5.08 20.54
CA THR A 405 -20.76 5.67 19.64
C THR A 405 -21.48 4.51 18.97
N ASP A 406 -22.63 4.10 19.53
CA ASP A 406 -23.53 3.16 18.88
C ASP A 406 -23.92 3.76 17.53
N GLY A 407 -23.67 3.00 16.44
CA GLY A 407 -24.06 3.40 15.07
C GLY A 407 -25.58 3.63 14.87
N ALA A 408 -26.36 3.48 15.95
CA ALA A 408 -27.80 3.66 16.01
C ALA A 408 -28.24 5.05 16.53
N SER A 409 -27.33 5.97 16.83
CA SER A 409 -27.71 7.37 17.11
C SER A 409 -27.17 8.28 16.02
N PRO A 410 -27.78 8.30 14.82
CA PRO A 410 -27.59 9.44 13.98
C PRO A 410 -28.32 10.60 14.68
N ILE A 411 -27.65 11.75 14.74
CA ILE A 411 -28.35 13.02 14.68
C ILE A 411 -28.94 13.13 13.26
N VAL A 412 -29.76 12.13 12.89
CA VAL A 412 -30.51 12.04 11.63
C VAL A 412 -31.72 13.00 11.66
N GLY A 413 -31.96 13.66 12.81
CA GLY A 413 -33.03 14.62 12.94
C GLY A 413 -32.78 16.00 12.32
N LYS A 414 -31.63 16.24 11.63
CA LYS A 414 -31.33 17.54 10.99
C LYS A 414 -30.68 17.48 9.60
N LEU A 415 -30.63 16.34 8.97
CA LEU A 415 -30.28 16.26 7.57
C LEU A 415 -31.57 16.04 6.77
N ASP A 416 -32.15 17.12 6.23
CA ASP A 416 -33.07 17.10 5.10
C ASP A 416 -32.30 16.59 3.86
N ILE A 417 -31.97 15.29 3.86
CA ILE A 417 -31.59 14.59 2.64
C ILE A 417 -32.92 14.05 2.10
N PRO A 418 -33.42 14.53 0.96
CA PRO A 418 -34.62 13.96 0.37
C PRO A 418 -34.28 12.52 -0.04
N LEU A 419 -34.72 11.58 0.79
CA LEU A 419 -34.78 10.17 0.40
C LEU A 419 -35.75 10.09 -0.77
N ARG A 420 -35.23 9.97 -1.99
CA ARG A 420 -36.00 9.60 -3.16
C ARG A 420 -36.51 8.16 -2.95
N HIS A 421 -37.59 8.00 -2.17
CA HIS A 421 -38.44 6.86 -2.26
C HIS A 421 -39.10 6.89 -3.65
N LYS A 422 -38.57 6.09 -4.59
CA LYS A 422 -39.43 5.61 -5.68
C LYS A 422 -40.44 4.66 -5.03
N MET A 423 -41.58 5.22 -4.62
CA MET A 423 -42.79 4.42 -4.42
C MET A 423 -43.18 3.80 -5.76
N ASP A 424 -43.18 2.49 -5.80
CA ASP A 424 -43.92 1.71 -6.80
C ASP A 424 -45.35 2.21 -6.89
N ARG A 425 -45.70 2.85 -8.00
CA ARG A 425 -47.06 2.96 -8.50
C ARG A 425 -47.24 1.87 -9.55
N THR A 426 -47.58 0.68 -9.09
CA THR A 426 -48.25 -0.31 -9.94
C THR A 426 -49.12 -1.21 -9.06
N SER A 427 -50.33 -0.72 -8.75
CA SER A 427 -51.50 -1.54 -8.54
C SER A 427 -52.70 -0.60 -8.46
N GLU A 428 -53.35 -0.44 -9.60
CA GLU A 428 -54.80 -0.16 -9.78
C GLU A 428 -55.00 0.34 -11.21
N ASN A 429 -55.27 -0.60 -12.10
CA ASN A 429 -56.40 -0.71 -13.05
C ASN A 429 -56.17 -1.91 -13.97
#